data_104ca6f8c0012a3a48b0da9f8a9f0926
#
_entry.id   104ca6f8c0012a3a48b0da9f8a9f0926
#
_cell.length_a   1.000
_cell.length_b   1.000
_cell.length_c   1.000
_cell.angle_alpha   90.00
_cell.angle_beta   90.00
_cell.angle_gamma   90.00
#
_symmetry.space_group_name_H-M   'P 1'
#
loop_
_entity.id
_entity.type
_entity.pdbx_description
1 polymer ?
#
loop_
_entity_poly.entity_id
_entity_poly.type
_entity_poly.pdbx_seq_one_letter_code
_entity_poly.pdbx_strand_id
1 'polypeptide(L)'
;MLYSESDKTRKESYRVPLFASEEEQIRIPNYKLKDEPIEAKIAYQLVKDELMDEGNARQNLATFCQTYMEPEATKLMSETLEKNAVDKSEYPQTAELENKCVNILADLWHAPSAEKYSGTSTVGSSEACMLGGLAMKFRWRKKAEERGLDIAKQRPNLVISSGYQVCWEKFCVYWDVDMRVVPMDEAHLRLDTDKVLDYVDEYTIGIVGILGITYTGEFDDIQALDKIVAGYNKTHDHELVIHIDGASGAMFAPFVEPDLKWDFQLDNVVSINTSGHKYGLVYPGVGWIIWRGEEYLPRELVFDVSYLGGSMPTMAINFSRSASQIIGQYYNFLRYGFSGYKKSMNGHVIPHFT
;
A
#
# COMPACT_ATOMS: atom_id res chain seq x y z
N MET A 1 12.17 -4.63 -22.21
CA MET A 1 13.57 -4.12 -22.13
C MET A 1 13.52 -2.86 -21.31
N LEU A 2 14.14 -2.84 -20.13
CA LEU A 2 14.09 -1.68 -19.22
C LEU A 2 15.09 -0.57 -19.60
N TYR A 3 16.00 -0.85 -20.53
CA TYR A 3 16.98 0.13 -21.03
C TYR A 3 16.94 0.16 -22.54
N SER A 4 16.85 1.35 -23.13
CA SER A 4 16.89 1.54 -24.58
C SER A 4 18.33 1.35 -25.12
N GLU A 5 18.46 0.99 -26.40
CA GLU A 5 19.79 0.91 -27.04
C GLU A 5 20.55 2.26 -27.05
N SER A 6 19.84 3.38 -26.89
CA SER A 6 20.45 4.71 -26.78
C SER A 6 21.37 4.86 -25.55
N ASP A 7 21.18 4.05 -24.50
CA ASP A 7 22.05 4.06 -23.32
C ASP A 7 23.42 3.42 -23.58
N LYS A 8 23.53 2.60 -24.64
CA LYS A 8 24.80 1.99 -25.02
C LYS A 8 25.76 2.96 -25.73
N THR A 9 25.26 4.08 -26.22
CA THR A 9 26.01 5.09 -26.99
C THR A 9 26.27 6.37 -26.20
N ARG A 10 25.83 6.47 -24.94
CA ARG A 10 26.22 7.58 -24.09
C ARG A 10 27.73 7.52 -23.93
N LYS A 11 28.43 8.39 -24.67
CA LYS A 11 29.87 8.58 -24.51
C LYS A 11 30.13 8.82 -23.04
N GLU A 12 30.86 7.91 -22.41
CA GLU A 12 31.33 8.03 -21.05
C GLU A 12 32.00 9.41 -20.92
N SER A 13 31.32 10.36 -20.30
CA SER A 13 31.93 11.66 -20.01
C SER A 13 32.92 11.43 -18.89
N TYR A 14 34.19 11.49 -19.23
CA TYR A 14 35.26 11.39 -18.26
C TYR A 14 35.31 12.65 -17.41
N ARG A 15 34.72 12.60 -16.23
CA ARG A 15 35.00 13.55 -15.18
C ARG A 15 36.15 12.97 -14.33
N VAL A 16 37.38 13.21 -14.79
CA VAL A 16 38.54 12.90 -13.98
C VAL A 16 38.82 14.09 -13.08
N PRO A 17 38.76 13.97 -11.74
CA PRO A 17 39.13 15.06 -10.85
C PRO A 17 40.62 15.43 -11.09
N LEU A 18 40.89 16.72 -11.18
CA LEU A 18 42.23 17.21 -11.52
C LEU A 18 43.30 16.82 -10.51
N PHE A 19 42.89 16.41 -9.30
CA PHE A 19 43.76 16.11 -8.14
C PHE A 19 43.35 14.81 -7.43
N ALA A 20 42.80 13.84 -8.18
CA ALA A 20 42.43 12.55 -7.62
C ALA A 20 43.60 11.59 -7.56
N SER A 21 43.69 10.74 -6.54
CA SER A 21 44.58 9.59 -6.49
C SER A 21 44.22 8.58 -7.59
N GLU A 22 45.18 7.66 -7.92
CA GLU A 22 44.88 6.57 -8.89
C GLU A 22 43.64 5.75 -8.48
N GLU A 23 43.40 5.54 -7.19
CA GLU A 23 42.28 4.81 -6.67
C GLU A 23 40.94 5.57 -6.84
N GLU A 24 40.95 6.90 -6.76
CA GLU A 24 39.79 7.77 -6.98
C GLU A 24 39.43 7.93 -8.47
N GLN A 25 40.33 7.54 -9.39
CA GLN A 25 40.10 7.53 -10.83
C GLN A 25 39.46 6.22 -11.31
N ILE A 26 39.08 5.34 -10.40
CA ILE A 26 38.49 4.05 -10.73
C ILE A 26 37.06 4.27 -11.26
N ARG A 27 36.79 3.77 -12.48
CA ARG A 27 35.45 3.76 -13.05
C ARG A 27 34.53 2.81 -12.27
N ILE A 28 33.32 3.22 -12.00
CA ILE A 28 32.27 2.33 -11.51
C ILE A 28 31.96 1.30 -12.61
N PRO A 29 32.10 0.00 -12.32
CA PRO A 29 31.81 -1.04 -13.31
C PRO A 29 30.30 -1.15 -13.52
N ASN A 30 29.84 -0.96 -14.76
CA ASN A 30 28.42 -1.03 -15.10
C ASN A 30 27.90 -2.46 -15.33
N TYR A 31 28.79 -3.42 -15.64
CA TYR A 31 28.38 -4.73 -16.17
C TYR A 31 28.99 -5.93 -15.46
N LYS A 32 29.98 -5.75 -14.61
CA LYS A 32 30.62 -6.85 -13.86
C LYS A 32 31.11 -6.40 -12.51
N LEU A 33 31.16 -7.35 -11.59
CA LEU A 33 31.83 -7.15 -10.31
C LEU A 33 33.34 -6.93 -10.57
N LYS A 34 33.95 -6.01 -9.84
CA LYS A 34 35.41 -5.83 -9.87
C LYS A 34 36.10 -7.02 -9.20
N ASP A 35 37.28 -7.36 -9.68
CA ASP A 35 38.08 -8.45 -9.10
C ASP A 35 38.65 -8.02 -7.74
N GLU A 36 39.02 -6.75 -7.59
CA GLU A 36 39.62 -6.22 -6.37
C GLU A 36 38.65 -5.27 -5.63
N PRO A 37 38.66 -5.31 -4.29
CA PRO A 37 37.92 -4.37 -3.46
C PRO A 37 38.49 -2.97 -3.56
N ILE A 38 37.71 -1.96 -3.20
CA ILE A 38 38.14 -0.57 -3.03
C ILE A 38 37.85 -0.11 -1.60
N GLU A 39 38.51 0.96 -1.17
CA GLU A 39 38.27 1.52 0.15
C GLU A 39 36.82 1.99 0.33
N ALA A 40 36.28 1.81 1.53
CA ALA A 40 34.89 2.16 1.85
C ALA A 40 34.59 3.64 1.61
N LYS A 41 35.53 4.55 1.86
CA LYS A 41 35.36 5.99 1.60
C LYS A 41 35.25 6.30 0.13
N ILE A 42 36.05 5.63 -0.70
CA ILE A 42 36.04 5.79 -2.16
C ILE A 42 34.71 5.23 -2.72
N ALA A 43 34.30 4.03 -2.29
CA ALA A 43 33.02 3.46 -2.67
C ALA A 43 31.83 4.39 -2.30
N TYR A 44 31.85 4.95 -1.09
CA TYR A 44 30.85 5.92 -0.64
C TYR A 44 30.81 7.16 -1.55
N GLN A 45 31.97 7.74 -1.86
CA GLN A 45 32.03 8.95 -2.67
C GLN A 45 31.57 8.70 -4.10
N LEU A 46 31.99 7.59 -4.72
CA LEU A 46 31.58 7.21 -6.06
C LEU A 46 30.05 7.07 -6.17
N VAL A 47 29.43 6.35 -5.23
CA VAL A 47 27.97 6.20 -5.20
C VAL A 47 27.27 7.54 -4.95
N LYS A 48 27.79 8.36 -4.06
CA LYS A 48 27.24 9.67 -3.76
C LYS A 48 27.29 10.63 -4.96
N ASP A 49 28.37 10.57 -5.74
CA ASP A 49 28.55 11.40 -6.93
C ASP A 49 27.56 11.01 -8.04
N GLU A 50 27.30 9.70 -8.22
CA GLU A 50 26.24 9.22 -9.13
C GLU A 50 24.85 9.75 -8.73
N LEU A 51 24.56 9.80 -7.44
CA LEU A 51 23.28 10.29 -6.91
C LEU A 51 23.12 11.84 -7.01
N MET A 52 24.19 12.59 -7.33
CA MET A 52 24.11 14.05 -7.50
C MET A 52 23.31 14.48 -8.72
N ASP A 53 23.14 13.60 -9.71
CA ASP A 53 22.36 13.87 -10.90
C ASP A 53 20.82 13.66 -10.69
N GLU A 54 20.42 13.21 -9.48
CA GLU A 54 19.02 13.01 -9.13
C GLU A 54 18.34 14.30 -8.65
N GLY A 55 17.00 14.35 -8.78
CA GLY A 55 16.19 15.41 -8.22
C GLY A 55 16.23 15.43 -6.70
N ASN A 56 16.15 16.64 -6.12
CA ASN A 56 16.03 16.79 -4.68
C ASN A 56 14.62 16.37 -4.21
N ALA A 57 14.53 15.30 -3.42
CA ALA A 57 13.28 14.78 -2.90
C ALA A 57 12.45 15.85 -2.15
N ARG A 58 13.10 16.75 -1.43
CA ARG A 58 12.42 17.83 -0.67
C ARG A 58 11.80 18.91 -1.56
N GLN A 59 12.20 18.99 -2.83
CA GLN A 59 11.71 19.97 -3.80
C GLN A 59 10.72 19.35 -4.80
N ASN A 60 10.49 18.04 -4.71
CA ASN A 60 9.56 17.34 -5.58
C ASN A 60 8.12 17.52 -5.07
N LEU A 61 7.34 18.33 -5.76
CA LEU A 61 5.93 18.61 -5.46
C LEU A 61 4.97 17.73 -6.28
N ALA A 62 5.50 16.87 -7.15
CA ALA A 62 4.71 16.12 -8.11
C ALA A 62 4.38 14.68 -7.65
N THR A 63 4.90 14.23 -6.51
CA THR A 63 4.66 12.87 -6.00
C THR A 63 4.13 12.88 -4.58
N PHE A 64 3.33 11.86 -4.25
CA PHE A 64 2.73 11.68 -2.92
C PHE A 64 3.65 11.01 -1.90
N CYS A 65 4.84 10.58 -2.30
CA CYS A 65 5.78 9.79 -1.48
C CYS A 65 6.93 10.63 -0.92
N GLN A 66 6.87 11.95 -1.11
CA GLN A 66 7.90 12.85 -0.63
C GLN A 66 7.46 13.46 0.69
N THR A 67 8.10 13.08 1.77
CA THR A 67 7.79 13.59 3.09
C THR A 67 9.05 14.05 3.81
N TYR A 68 8.86 14.98 4.73
CA TYR A 68 9.87 15.34 5.71
C TYR A 68 9.67 14.49 6.96
N MET A 69 10.73 13.87 7.43
CA MET A 69 10.77 13.26 8.76
C MET A 69 11.76 14.02 9.64
N GLU A 70 11.41 14.20 10.91
CA GLU A 70 12.25 14.89 11.90
C GLU A 70 13.58 14.15 12.10
N PRO A 71 14.64 14.85 12.54
CA PRO A 71 15.95 14.21 12.80
C PRO A 71 15.87 13.01 13.75
N GLU A 72 15.02 13.08 14.78
CA GLU A 72 14.80 12.00 15.75
C GLU A 72 14.21 10.76 15.08
N ALA A 73 13.23 10.94 14.18
CA ALA A 73 12.64 9.85 13.40
C ALA A 73 13.67 9.22 12.48
N THR A 74 14.42 10.03 11.74
CA THR A 74 15.47 9.57 10.82
C THR A 74 16.55 8.81 11.57
N LYS A 75 16.97 9.30 12.74
CA LYS A 75 17.94 8.64 13.60
C LYS A 75 17.42 7.29 14.07
N LEU A 76 16.19 7.25 14.62
CA LEU A 76 15.58 6.02 15.09
C LEU A 76 15.43 4.98 13.97
N MET A 77 15.03 5.39 12.77
CA MET A 77 14.94 4.52 11.61
C MET A 77 16.33 3.97 11.21
N SER A 78 17.36 4.79 11.23
CA SER A 78 18.75 4.37 10.93
C SER A 78 19.27 3.36 11.95
N GLU A 79 18.97 3.54 13.23
CA GLU A 79 19.36 2.63 14.32
C GLU A 79 18.62 1.28 14.28
N THR A 80 17.60 1.14 13.44
CA THR A 80 16.71 -0.03 13.37
C THR A 80 16.64 -0.66 11.97
N LEU A 81 17.48 -0.21 11.02
CA LEU A 81 17.49 -0.72 9.64
C LEU A 81 17.76 -2.24 9.57
N GLU A 82 18.57 -2.75 10.46
CA GLU A 82 18.97 -4.16 10.51
C GLU A 82 17.90 -5.11 11.10
N LYS A 83 16.89 -4.57 11.77
CA LYS A 83 15.80 -5.39 12.33
C LYS A 83 14.92 -5.95 11.23
N ASN A 84 14.84 -7.28 11.16
CA ASN A 84 14.00 -7.96 10.17
C ASN A 84 12.55 -8.07 10.68
N ALA A 85 11.61 -7.42 9.99
CA ALA A 85 10.21 -7.36 10.40
C ALA A 85 9.49 -8.74 10.43
N VAL A 86 9.98 -9.72 9.68
CA VAL A 86 9.39 -11.07 9.67
C VAL A 86 9.81 -11.89 10.89
N ASP A 87 10.95 -11.55 11.50
CA ASP A 87 11.50 -12.29 12.62
C ASP A 87 10.97 -11.78 13.96
N LYS A 88 9.74 -12.19 14.26
CA LYS A 88 9.02 -11.78 15.47
C LYS A 88 9.60 -12.39 16.75
N SER A 89 10.37 -13.49 16.65
CA SER A 89 11.06 -14.11 17.80
C SER A 89 12.26 -13.28 18.24
N GLU A 90 13.07 -12.88 17.28
CA GLU A 90 14.27 -12.08 17.53
C GLU A 90 13.89 -10.65 17.93
N TYR A 91 12.84 -10.10 17.28
CA TYR A 91 12.40 -8.72 17.47
C TYR A 91 10.94 -8.61 17.98
N PRO A 92 10.60 -9.18 19.17
CA PRO A 92 9.23 -9.20 19.67
C PRO A 92 8.65 -7.79 19.93
N GLN A 93 9.50 -6.82 20.33
CA GLN A 93 9.06 -5.44 20.51
C GLN A 93 8.71 -4.76 19.18
N THR A 94 9.40 -5.10 18.11
CA THR A 94 9.06 -4.61 16.76
C THR A 94 7.70 -5.16 16.30
N ALA A 95 7.45 -6.45 16.54
CA ALA A 95 6.15 -7.05 16.28
C ALA A 95 5.02 -6.40 17.11
N GLU A 96 5.30 -6.05 18.35
CA GLU A 96 4.36 -5.32 19.20
C GLU A 96 4.09 -3.90 18.69
N LEU A 97 5.11 -3.20 18.14
CA LEU A 97 4.92 -1.90 17.50
C LEU A 97 4.09 -2.00 16.22
N GLU A 98 4.27 -3.07 15.43
CA GLU A 98 3.42 -3.37 14.27
C GLU A 98 1.95 -3.51 14.70
N ASN A 99 1.68 -4.32 15.73
CA ASN A 99 0.34 -4.51 16.27
C ASN A 99 -0.28 -3.20 16.78
N LYS A 100 0.50 -2.35 17.45
CA LYS A 100 0.04 -1.03 17.88
C LYS A 100 -0.34 -0.14 16.71
N CYS A 101 0.42 -0.16 15.61
CA CYS A 101 0.05 0.57 14.39
C CYS A 101 -1.26 0.05 13.80
N VAL A 102 -1.42 -1.29 13.73
CA VAL A 102 -2.67 -1.93 13.29
C VAL A 102 -3.84 -1.49 14.15
N ASN A 103 -3.69 -1.51 15.48
CA ASN A 103 -4.74 -1.10 16.42
C ASN A 103 -5.13 0.37 16.26
N ILE A 104 -4.14 1.26 16.10
CA ILE A 104 -4.39 2.70 15.88
C ILE A 104 -5.16 2.93 14.58
N LEU A 105 -4.80 2.23 13.50
CA LEU A 105 -5.49 2.35 12.22
C LEU A 105 -6.90 1.76 12.27
N ALA A 106 -7.06 0.62 12.94
CA ALA A 106 -8.35 -0.01 13.12
C ALA A 106 -9.32 0.88 13.91
N ASP A 107 -8.85 1.51 14.98
CA ASP A 107 -9.62 2.49 15.75
C ASP A 107 -9.97 3.73 14.90
N LEU A 108 -8.99 4.27 14.17
CA LEU A 108 -9.17 5.43 13.29
C LEU A 108 -10.21 5.18 12.20
N TRP A 109 -10.37 3.93 11.74
CA TRP A 109 -11.32 3.51 10.71
C TRP A 109 -12.55 2.80 11.28
N HIS A 110 -12.85 2.98 12.56
CA HIS A 110 -14.03 2.46 13.25
C HIS A 110 -14.22 0.94 13.07
N ALA A 111 -13.11 0.18 13.10
CA ALA A 111 -13.20 -1.27 13.06
C ALA A 111 -14.03 -1.81 14.23
N PRO A 112 -14.76 -2.93 14.07
CA PRO A 112 -15.43 -3.57 15.19
C PRO A 112 -14.42 -3.92 16.30
N SER A 113 -14.90 -4.38 17.47
CA SER A 113 -14.05 -4.59 18.66
C SER A 113 -12.71 -5.27 18.36
N ALA A 114 -11.68 -4.91 19.10
CA ALA A 114 -10.28 -5.34 18.95
C ALA A 114 -10.06 -6.86 18.83
N GLU A 115 -11.01 -7.68 19.26
CA GLU A 115 -10.97 -9.14 19.18
C GLU A 115 -11.39 -9.69 17.79
N LYS A 116 -11.86 -8.84 16.89
CA LYS A 116 -12.49 -9.28 15.63
C LYS A 116 -11.72 -8.89 14.38
N TYR A 117 -11.00 -7.77 14.36
CA TYR A 117 -10.25 -7.34 13.18
C TYR A 117 -8.87 -7.99 13.11
N SER A 118 -8.33 -8.06 11.91
CA SER A 118 -6.96 -8.47 11.63
C SER A 118 -6.26 -7.45 10.76
N GLY A 119 -4.94 -7.35 10.85
CA GLY A 119 -4.18 -6.44 10.01
C GLY A 119 -2.69 -6.74 9.99
N THR A 120 -1.98 -6.16 9.04
CA THR A 120 -0.53 -6.30 8.91
C THR A 120 0.08 -5.11 8.20
N SER A 121 1.38 -4.89 8.44
CA SER A 121 2.19 -4.02 7.62
C SER A 121 2.57 -4.68 6.29
N THR A 122 2.80 -3.86 5.29
CA THR A 122 3.27 -4.23 3.95
C THR A 122 4.40 -3.29 3.52
N VAL A 123 5.05 -3.54 2.41
CA VAL A 123 6.07 -2.62 1.86
C VAL A 123 5.47 -1.40 1.14
N GLY A 124 4.14 -1.33 1.08
CA GLY A 124 3.37 -0.24 0.47
C GLY A 124 1.97 -0.69 0.13
N SER A 125 1.11 0.26 -0.29
CA SER A 125 -0.28 -0.06 -0.63
C SER A 125 -0.43 -1.03 -1.78
N SER A 126 0.51 -1.12 -2.72
CA SER A 126 0.42 -2.12 -3.79
C SER A 126 0.35 -3.55 -3.26
N GLU A 127 1.20 -3.91 -2.28
CA GLU A 127 1.12 -5.19 -1.60
C GLU A 127 -0.17 -5.32 -0.77
N ALA A 128 -0.57 -4.25 -0.10
CA ALA A 128 -1.79 -4.23 0.70
C ALA A 128 -3.05 -4.43 -0.16
N CYS A 129 -3.14 -3.77 -1.33
CA CYS A 129 -4.19 -4.01 -2.33
C CYS A 129 -4.22 -5.47 -2.80
N MET A 130 -3.04 -6.05 -3.08
CA MET A 130 -2.92 -7.45 -3.49
C MET A 130 -3.44 -8.40 -2.42
N LEU A 131 -3.12 -8.16 -1.15
CA LEU A 131 -3.63 -8.94 -0.02
C LEU A 131 -5.16 -8.79 0.13
N GLY A 132 -5.69 -7.59 -0.02
CA GLY A 132 -7.14 -7.34 -0.03
C GLY A 132 -7.85 -8.10 -1.16
N GLY A 133 -7.30 -8.00 -2.38
CA GLY A 133 -7.80 -8.73 -3.55
C GLY A 133 -7.74 -10.24 -3.40
N LEU A 134 -6.62 -10.76 -2.88
CA LEU A 134 -6.47 -12.20 -2.59
C LEU A 134 -7.48 -12.68 -1.54
N ALA A 135 -7.69 -11.92 -0.47
CA ALA A 135 -8.67 -12.26 0.56
C ALA A 135 -10.09 -12.33 -0.04
N MET A 136 -10.48 -11.35 -0.86
CA MET A 136 -11.75 -11.39 -1.58
C MET A 136 -11.85 -12.59 -2.51
N LYS A 137 -10.79 -12.90 -3.29
CA LYS A 137 -10.76 -14.03 -4.23
C LYS A 137 -10.92 -15.38 -3.52
N PHE A 138 -10.13 -15.61 -2.46
CA PHE A 138 -10.20 -16.90 -1.74
C PHE A 138 -11.54 -17.07 -1.02
N ARG A 139 -12.06 -16.00 -0.42
CA ARG A 139 -13.39 -16.01 0.20
C ARG A 139 -14.49 -16.27 -0.82
N TRP A 140 -14.48 -15.58 -1.97
CA TRP A 140 -15.40 -15.82 -3.07
C TRP A 140 -15.34 -17.27 -3.54
N ARG A 141 -14.14 -17.83 -3.78
CA ARG A 141 -13.95 -19.20 -4.24
C ARG A 141 -14.60 -20.20 -3.29
N LYS A 142 -14.35 -20.09 -1.99
CA LYS A 142 -14.96 -20.95 -0.99
C LYS A 142 -16.48 -20.88 -1.03
N LYS A 143 -17.07 -19.68 -1.06
CA LYS A 143 -18.53 -19.50 -1.14
C LYS A 143 -19.11 -19.95 -2.47
N ALA A 144 -18.40 -19.80 -3.57
CA ALA A 144 -18.80 -20.27 -4.88
C ALA A 144 -18.87 -21.81 -4.91
N GLU A 145 -17.87 -22.50 -4.36
CA GLU A 145 -17.84 -23.96 -4.20
C GLU A 145 -18.99 -24.45 -3.32
N GLU A 146 -19.27 -23.79 -2.18
CA GLU A 146 -20.39 -24.10 -1.30
C GLU A 146 -21.76 -23.99 -2.01
N ARG A 147 -21.89 -23.08 -2.98
CA ARG A 147 -23.09 -22.91 -3.82
C ARG A 147 -23.14 -23.85 -5.02
N GLY A 148 -22.08 -24.66 -5.26
CA GLY A 148 -21.97 -25.54 -6.42
C GLY A 148 -21.69 -24.82 -7.74
N LEU A 149 -21.14 -23.58 -7.70
CA LEU A 149 -20.74 -22.86 -8.89
C LEU A 149 -19.52 -23.53 -9.53
N ASP A 150 -19.56 -23.73 -10.84
CA ASP A 150 -18.40 -24.23 -11.60
C ASP A 150 -17.36 -23.14 -11.77
N ILE A 151 -16.42 -23.04 -10.84
CA ILE A 151 -15.34 -22.06 -10.83
C ILE A 151 -14.34 -22.23 -11.98
N ALA A 152 -14.35 -23.36 -12.69
CA ALA A 152 -13.49 -23.60 -13.84
C ALA A 152 -14.08 -23.04 -15.15
N LYS A 153 -15.37 -22.75 -15.16
CA LYS A 153 -16.08 -22.28 -16.35
C LYS A 153 -15.66 -20.89 -16.79
N GLN A 154 -15.37 -19.99 -15.83
CA GLN A 154 -15.00 -18.61 -16.07
C GLN A 154 -14.01 -18.13 -14.99
N ARG A 155 -13.12 -17.22 -15.38
CA ARG A 155 -12.25 -16.53 -14.41
C ARG A 155 -13.08 -15.66 -13.46
N PRO A 156 -12.69 -15.56 -12.18
CA PRO A 156 -13.28 -14.57 -11.29
C PRO A 156 -12.98 -13.15 -11.82
N ASN A 157 -13.82 -12.20 -11.45
CA ASN A 157 -13.64 -10.81 -11.85
C ASN A 157 -13.73 -9.85 -10.67
N LEU A 158 -13.12 -8.67 -10.84
CA LEU A 158 -13.09 -7.58 -9.89
C LEU A 158 -13.70 -6.33 -10.53
N VAL A 159 -14.60 -5.63 -9.83
CA VAL A 159 -15.19 -4.37 -10.31
C VAL A 159 -14.48 -3.19 -9.67
N ILE A 160 -14.09 -2.21 -10.50
CA ILE A 160 -13.36 -1.01 -10.07
C ILE A 160 -13.61 0.15 -11.06
N SER A 161 -13.48 1.41 -10.62
CA SER A 161 -13.52 2.57 -11.52
C SER A 161 -12.27 2.69 -12.40
N SER A 162 -12.34 3.38 -13.52
CA SER A 162 -11.18 3.66 -14.38
C SER A 162 -10.14 4.58 -13.72
N GLY A 163 -10.44 5.14 -12.55
CA GLY A 163 -9.50 5.89 -11.71
C GLY A 163 -8.50 5.04 -10.93
N TYR A 164 -8.45 3.74 -11.17
CA TYR A 164 -7.59 2.80 -10.44
C TYR A 164 -6.09 3.05 -10.68
N GLN A 165 -5.29 2.59 -9.72
CA GLN A 165 -3.84 2.58 -9.79
C GLN A 165 -3.35 1.22 -10.34
N VAL A 166 -2.23 1.20 -11.07
CA VAL A 166 -1.65 0.03 -11.75
C VAL A 166 -1.48 -1.22 -10.86
N CYS A 167 -1.46 -1.07 -9.54
CA CYS A 167 -1.40 -2.22 -8.62
C CYS A 167 -2.59 -3.18 -8.79
N TRP A 168 -3.77 -2.66 -9.14
CA TRP A 168 -4.95 -3.49 -9.40
C TRP A 168 -4.88 -4.24 -10.73
N GLU A 169 -4.31 -3.60 -11.75
CA GLU A 169 -4.01 -4.27 -13.02
C GLU A 169 -3.01 -5.41 -12.81
N LYS A 170 -1.93 -5.15 -12.04
CA LYS A 170 -0.97 -6.19 -11.65
C LYS A 170 -1.63 -7.32 -10.86
N PHE A 171 -2.49 -6.98 -9.89
CA PHE A 171 -3.25 -7.99 -9.14
C PHE A 171 -4.05 -8.89 -10.09
N CYS A 172 -4.81 -8.31 -10.99
CA CYS A 172 -5.64 -9.05 -11.94
C CYS A 172 -4.82 -9.97 -12.84
N VAL A 173 -3.71 -9.46 -13.38
CA VAL A 173 -2.80 -10.26 -14.23
C VAL A 173 -2.12 -11.39 -13.45
N TYR A 174 -1.58 -11.09 -12.26
CA TYR A 174 -0.77 -12.07 -11.50
C TYR A 174 -1.60 -13.22 -10.92
N TRP A 175 -2.85 -12.96 -10.61
CA TRP A 175 -3.74 -13.96 -9.98
C TRP A 175 -4.95 -14.37 -10.83
N ASP A 176 -4.88 -14.20 -12.14
CA ASP A 176 -5.93 -14.65 -13.07
C ASP A 176 -7.34 -14.18 -12.66
N VAL A 177 -7.48 -12.87 -12.46
CA VAL A 177 -8.74 -12.18 -12.20
C VAL A 177 -9.03 -11.24 -13.38
N ASP A 178 -10.23 -11.27 -13.92
CA ASP A 178 -10.63 -10.34 -14.95
C ASP A 178 -11.01 -8.99 -14.32
N MET A 179 -10.44 -7.90 -14.82
CA MET A 179 -10.76 -6.57 -14.34
C MET A 179 -11.94 -5.98 -15.10
N ARG A 180 -13.03 -5.66 -14.40
CA ARG A 180 -14.21 -5.00 -14.93
C ARG A 180 -14.19 -3.53 -14.53
N VAL A 181 -13.93 -2.69 -15.52
CA VAL A 181 -13.69 -1.27 -15.29
C VAL A 181 -14.98 -0.48 -15.57
N VAL A 182 -15.49 0.17 -14.53
CA VAL A 182 -16.57 1.16 -14.66
C VAL A 182 -15.94 2.46 -15.19
N PRO A 183 -16.33 2.95 -16.38
CA PRO A 183 -15.71 4.12 -16.96
C PRO A 183 -16.03 5.39 -16.19
N MET A 184 -15.04 6.24 -16.01
CA MET A 184 -15.19 7.64 -15.60
C MET A 184 -15.26 8.54 -16.84
N ASP A 185 -15.95 9.64 -16.75
CA ASP A 185 -16.08 10.67 -17.78
C ASP A 185 -16.01 12.07 -17.16
N GLU A 186 -16.15 13.10 -17.98
CA GLU A 186 -16.09 14.52 -17.51
C GLU A 186 -17.18 14.86 -16.48
N ALA A 187 -18.29 14.15 -16.47
CA ALA A 187 -19.38 14.34 -15.52
C ALA A 187 -19.22 13.50 -14.25
N HIS A 188 -18.43 12.41 -14.33
CA HIS A 188 -18.23 11.44 -13.26
C HIS A 188 -16.72 11.17 -13.09
N LEU A 189 -16.05 12.02 -12.30
CA LEU A 189 -14.61 11.94 -12.01
C LEU A 189 -14.27 10.92 -10.91
N ARG A 190 -15.23 10.07 -10.53
CA ARG A 190 -15.17 9.00 -9.56
C ARG A 190 -16.08 7.85 -9.99
N LEU A 191 -16.14 6.76 -9.21
CA LEU A 191 -16.96 5.60 -9.48
C LEU A 191 -18.44 6.01 -9.68
N ASP A 192 -18.98 5.72 -10.85
CA ASP A 192 -20.42 5.85 -11.11
C ASP A 192 -21.16 4.68 -10.46
N THR A 193 -21.69 4.93 -9.26
CA THR A 193 -22.33 3.88 -8.45
C THR A 193 -23.60 3.32 -9.10
N ASP A 194 -24.30 4.11 -9.92
CA ASP A 194 -25.54 3.65 -10.60
C ASP A 194 -25.24 2.57 -11.66
N LYS A 195 -24.02 2.54 -12.19
CA LYS A 195 -23.58 1.58 -13.21
C LYS A 195 -22.89 0.34 -12.64
N VAL A 196 -22.50 0.34 -11.36
CA VAL A 196 -21.67 -0.73 -10.79
C VAL A 196 -22.27 -2.12 -11.01
N LEU A 197 -23.58 -2.29 -10.81
CA LEU A 197 -24.23 -3.59 -10.93
C LEU A 197 -24.26 -4.14 -12.37
N ASP A 198 -24.12 -3.30 -13.39
CA ASP A 198 -24.00 -3.73 -14.80
C ASP A 198 -22.71 -4.54 -15.04
N TYR A 199 -21.71 -4.39 -14.16
CA TYR A 199 -20.42 -5.06 -14.20
C TYR A 199 -20.31 -6.26 -13.26
N VAL A 200 -21.37 -6.55 -12.49
CA VAL A 200 -21.40 -7.61 -11.48
C VAL A 200 -22.03 -8.88 -12.03
N ASP A 201 -21.45 -10.02 -11.71
CA ASP A 201 -22.04 -11.34 -11.89
C ASP A 201 -21.64 -12.29 -10.74
N GLU A 202 -22.03 -13.57 -10.82
CA GLU A 202 -21.73 -14.58 -9.80
C GLU A 202 -20.23 -14.91 -9.67
N TYR A 203 -19.39 -14.48 -10.63
CA TYR A 203 -17.94 -14.60 -10.62
C TYR A 203 -17.21 -13.35 -10.06
N THR A 204 -17.95 -12.35 -9.65
CA THR A 204 -17.39 -11.12 -9.06
C THR A 204 -16.90 -11.38 -7.64
N ILE A 205 -15.59 -11.20 -7.40
CA ILE A 205 -14.99 -11.42 -6.07
C ILE A 205 -15.26 -10.28 -5.09
N GLY A 206 -15.56 -9.09 -5.60
CA GLY A 206 -15.85 -7.87 -4.84
C GLY A 206 -15.72 -6.62 -5.69
N ILE A 207 -15.96 -5.50 -5.06
CA ILE A 207 -15.87 -4.16 -5.65
C ILE A 207 -14.81 -3.38 -4.89
N VAL A 208 -13.97 -2.64 -5.62
CA VAL A 208 -12.99 -1.72 -5.03
C VAL A 208 -13.52 -0.30 -5.11
N GLY A 209 -13.70 0.31 -3.95
CA GLY A 209 -13.92 1.74 -3.82
C GLY A 209 -12.60 2.46 -3.58
N ILE A 210 -12.33 3.54 -4.30
CA ILE A 210 -11.08 4.29 -4.19
C ILE A 210 -11.30 5.54 -3.35
N LEU A 211 -10.53 5.67 -2.28
CA LEU A 211 -10.54 6.87 -1.45
C LEU A 211 -9.29 7.71 -1.75
N GLY A 212 -9.44 8.69 -2.63
CA GLY A 212 -8.36 9.54 -3.14
C GLY A 212 -7.79 9.03 -4.46
N ILE A 213 -8.54 9.19 -5.54
CA ILE A 213 -8.13 8.90 -6.91
C ILE A 213 -6.90 9.75 -7.26
N THR A 214 -5.84 9.13 -7.77
CA THR A 214 -4.54 9.79 -7.99
C THR A 214 -4.62 11.02 -8.90
N TYR A 215 -5.47 10.99 -9.91
CA TYR A 215 -5.51 12.05 -10.93
C TYR A 215 -6.53 13.15 -10.63
N THR A 216 -7.62 12.83 -9.93
CA THR A 216 -8.72 13.78 -9.65
C THR A 216 -8.75 14.26 -8.21
N GLY A 217 -8.17 13.48 -7.27
CA GLY A 217 -8.28 13.71 -5.84
C GLY A 217 -9.63 13.30 -5.24
N GLU A 218 -10.59 12.93 -6.09
CA GLU A 218 -11.95 12.57 -5.67
C GLU A 218 -11.98 11.32 -4.80
N PHE A 219 -12.99 11.25 -3.95
CA PHE A 219 -13.37 10.06 -3.20
C PHE A 219 -14.58 9.40 -3.85
N ASP A 220 -14.53 8.10 -4.08
CA ASP A 220 -15.72 7.35 -4.47
C ASP A 220 -16.79 7.45 -3.37
N ASP A 221 -18.05 7.49 -3.76
CA ASP A 221 -19.18 7.52 -2.81
C ASP A 221 -19.42 6.13 -2.21
N ILE A 222 -18.59 5.82 -1.18
CA ILE A 222 -18.63 4.50 -0.55
C ILE A 222 -19.96 4.25 0.17
N GLN A 223 -20.59 5.30 0.69
CA GLN A 223 -21.89 5.16 1.35
C GLN A 223 -23.01 4.78 0.34
N ALA A 224 -22.98 5.37 -0.85
CA ALA A 224 -23.91 4.98 -1.92
C ALA A 224 -23.58 3.55 -2.39
N LEU A 225 -22.31 3.21 -2.59
CA LEU A 225 -21.87 1.88 -2.98
C LEU A 225 -22.29 0.81 -1.96
N ASP A 226 -22.13 1.08 -0.66
CA ASP A 226 -22.56 0.17 0.42
C ASP A 226 -24.06 -0.13 0.36
N LYS A 227 -24.91 0.90 0.12
CA LYS A 227 -26.36 0.73 -0.04
C LYS A 227 -26.71 -0.16 -1.23
N ILE A 228 -26.01 0.01 -2.35
CA ILE A 228 -26.22 -0.78 -3.57
C ILE A 228 -25.83 -2.24 -3.31
N VAL A 229 -24.67 -2.47 -2.71
CA VAL A 229 -24.18 -3.80 -2.33
C VAL A 229 -25.12 -4.46 -1.32
N ALA A 230 -25.59 -3.74 -0.31
CA ALA A 230 -26.59 -4.24 0.63
C ALA A 230 -27.90 -4.63 -0.03
N GLY A 231 -28.35 -3.86 -1.04
CA GLY A 231 -29.52 -4.19 -1.85
C GLY A 231 -29.33 -5.47 -2.66
N TYR A 232 -28.20 -5.60 -3.32
CA TYR A 232 -27.83 -6.80 -4.08
C TYR A 232 -27.77 -8.04 -3.18
N ASN A 233 -27.09 -7.97 -2.04
CA ASN A 233 -26.91 -9.08 -1.10
C ASN A 233 -28.24 -9.59 -0.48
N LYS A 234 -29.30 -8.77 -0.47
CA LYS A 234 -30.65 -9.20 -0.01
C LYS A 234 -31.39 -10.08 -1.00
N THR A 235 -31.02 -10.02 -2.27
CA THR A 235 -31.75 -10.65 -3.36
C THR A 235 -30.98 -11.74 -4.09
N HIS A 236 -29.70 -11.90 -3.77
CA HIS A 236 -28.79 -12.86 -4.40
C HIS A 236 -28.09 -13.71 -3.35
N ASP A 237 -27.86 -14.98 -3.64
CA ASP A 237 -27.06 -15.87 -2.79
C ASP A 237 -25.56 -15.60 -2.92
N HIS A 238 -25.16 -14.87 -3.96
CA HIS A 238 -23.80 -14.37 -4.14
C HIS A 238 -23.61 -13.12 -3.28
N GLU A 239 -22.70 -13.18 -2.32
CA GLU A 239 -22.39 -12.07 -1.42
C GLU A 239 -21.28 -11.19 -2.00
N LEU A 240 -21.63 -9.96 -2.37
CA LEU A 240 -20.69 -8.92 -2.73
C LEU A 240 -20.08 -8.27 -1.48
N VAL A 241 -18.84 -7.86 -1.59
CA VAL A 241 -18.10 -7.13 -0.56
C VAL A 241 -17.35 -5.95 -1.17
N ILE A 242 -16.99 -4.98 -0.32
CA ILE A 242 -16.24 -3.78 -0.71
C ILE A 242 -14.87 -3.81 -0.05
N HIS A 243 -13.83 -3.63 -0.86
CA HIS A 243 -12.49 -3.27 -0.40
C HIS A 243 -12.24 -1.80 -0.66
N ILE A 244 -11.67 -1.08 0.30
CA ILE A 244 -11.30 0.32 0.14
C ILE A 244 -9.82 0.45 -0.19
N ASP A 245 -9.53 0.88 -1.42
CA ASP A 245 -8.20 1.38 -1.76
C ASP A 245 -8.05 2.82 -1.24
N GLY A 246 -7.64 2.91 -0.01
CA GLY A 246 -7.36 4.16 0.68
C GLY A 246 -5.87 4.53 0.69
N ALA A 247 -5.12 4.14 -0.37
CA ALA A 247 -3.68 4.38 -0.46
C ALA A 247 -3.30 5.81 -0.07
N SER A 248 -4.10 6.78 -0.46
CA SER A 248 -3.97 8.19 -0.06
C SER A 248 -5.01 8.57 0.99
N GLY A 249 -6.29 8.35 0.71
CA GLY A 249 -7.40 8.92 1.46
C GLY A 249 -7.60 8.34 2.85
N ALA A 250 -7.24 7.07 3.11
CA ALA A 250 -7.51 6.47 4.42
C ALA A 250 -6.69 7.08 5.58
N MET A 251 -5.56 7.75 5.27
CA MET A 251 -4.80 8.55 6.24
C MET A 251 -5.04 10.07 6.08
N PHE A 252 -6.02 10.46 5.26
CA PHE A 252 -6.38 11.85 5.01
C PHE A 252 -7.83 12.14 5.45
N ALA A 253 -8.80 11.38 4.96
CA ALA A 253 -10.21 11.58 5.20
C ALA A 253 -10.60 11.66 6.68
N PRO A 254 -10.10 10.83 7.62
CA PRO A 254 -10.46 10.90 9.02
C PRO A 254 -10.19 12.25 9.69
N PHE A 255 -9.22 13.00 9.16
CA PHE A 255 -8.79 14.27 9.72
C PHE A 255 -9.44 15.50 9.06
N VAL A 256 -9.83 15.37 7.79
CA VAL A 256 -10.34 16.49 6.97
C VAL A 256 -11.84 16.40 6.77
N GLU A 257 -12.36 15.19 6.61
CA GLU A 257 -13.78 14.89 6.36
C GLU A 257 -14.31 13.92 7.44
N PRO A 258 -14.30 14.31 8.74
CA PRO A 258 -14.60 13.40 9.85
C PRO A 258 -16.03 12.85 9.85
N ASP A 259 -16.95 13.54 9.16
CA ASP A 259 -18.36 13.12 9.06
C ASP A 259 -18.62 12.20 7.85
N LEU A 260 -17.64 12.03 6.96
CA LEU A 260 -17.74 11.17 5.78
C LEU A 260 -17.71 9.69 6.19
N LYS A 261 -18.76 8.96 5.85
CA LYS A 261 -18.82 7.51 6.09
C LYS A 261 -18.27 6.77 4.88
N TRP A 262 -17.14 6.14 5.06
CA TRP A 262 -16.43 5.40 4.01
C TRP A 262 -15.75 4.13 4.52
N ASP A 263 -15.63 3.96 5.81
CA ASP A 263 -14.83 2.96 6.50
C ASP A 263 -15.69 1.81 7.09
N PHE A 264 -15.21 1.15 8.11
CA PHE A 264 -15.91 0.05 8.77
C PHE A 264 -17.21 0.43 9.48
N GLN A 265 -17.63 1.68 9.45
CA GLN A 265 -19.01 2.07 9.80
C GLN A 265 -20.04 1.53 8.78
N LEU A 266 -19.60 1.15 7.58
CA LEU A 266 -20.41 0.58 6.50
C LEU A 266 -20.25 -0.94 6.50
N ASP A 267 -21.37 -1.67 6.55
CA ASP A 267 -21.37 -3.11 6.83
C ASP A 267 -20.71 -3.96 5.74
N ASN A 268 -20.77 -3.54 4.48
CA ASN A 268 -20.19 -4.30 3.37
C ASN A 268 -18.72 -3.95 3.09
N VAL A 269 -18.13 -2.96 3.79
CA VAL A 269 -16.69 -2.68 3.76
C VAL A 269 -15.98 -3.72 4.61
N VAL A 270 -15.22 -4.61 3.96
CA VAL A 270 -14.59 -5.76 4.63
C VAL A 270 -13.08 -5.62 4.82
N SER A 271 -12.44 -4.74 4.05
CA SER A 271 -11.01 -4.46 4.19
C SER A 271 -10.66 -3.06 3.68
N ILE A 272 -9.64 -2.47 4.28
CA ILE A 272 -9.14 -1.13 3.96
C ILE A 272 -7.62 -1.18 3.94
N ASN A 273 -7.01 -0.60 2.89
CA ASN A 273 -5.57 -0.42 2.86
C ASN A 273 -5.15 1.05 2.84
N THR A 274 -3.90 1.32 3.20
CA THR A 274 -3.27 2.64 3.04
C THR A 274 -1.77 2.55 2.78
N SER A 275 -1.20 3.62 2.20
CA SER A 275 0.25 3.84 2.16
C SER A 275 0.69 4.66 3.36
N GLY A 276 1.46 4.08 4.27
CA GLY A 276 2.08 4.83 5.36
C GLY A 276 3.04 5.90 4.85
N HIS A 277 3.67 5.65 3.71
CA HIS A 277 4.61 6.58 3.08
C HIS A 277 3.96 7.70 2.23
N LYS A 278 2.63 7.80 2.22
CA LYS A 278 1.90 8.96 1.68
C LYS A 278 1.48 9.86 2.85
N TYR A 279 0.21 9.86 3.19
CA TYR A 279 -0.31 10.69 4.29
C TYR A 279 -0.05 10.12 5.69
N GLY A 280 0.53 8.92 5.81
CA GLY A 280 1.14 8.45 7.06
C GLY A 280 2.45 9.16 7.42
N LEU A 281 2.99 9.97 6.48
CA LEU A 281 4.16 10.84 6.66
C LEU A 281 5.46 10.09 7.01
N VAL A 282 5.64 8.87 6.48
CA VAL A 282 6.84 8.05 6.64
C VAL A 282 7.59 7.96 5.31
N TYR A 283 8.89 7.75 5.34
CA TYR A 283 9.66 7.46 4.13
C TYR A 283 9.12 6.22 3.39
N PRO A 284 9.28 6.12 2.05
CA PRO A 284 8.80 4.99 1.26
C PRO A 284 9.19 3.63 1.84
N GLY A 285 8.30 2.64 1.75
CA GLY A 285 8.54 1.27 2.17
C GLY A 285 7.59 0.75 3.26
N VAL A 286 6.47 1.40 3.50
CA VAL A 286 5.42 0.92 4.41
C VAL A 286 4.02 1.19 3.88
N GLY A 287 3.15 0.21 4.02
CA GLY A 287 1.72 0.27 3.84
C GLY A 287 1.03 -0.60 4.88
N TRP A 288 -0.28 -0.52 4.93
CA TRP A 288 -1.11 -1.20 5.93
C TRP A 288 -2.36 -1.74 5.28
N ILE A 289 -2.81 -2.89 5.77
CA ILE A 289 -4.13 -3.42 5.47
C ILE A 289 -4.79 -3.89 6.76
N ILE A 290 -6.07 -3.59 6.89
CA ILE A 290 -6.94 -4.05 7.98
C ILE A 290 -8.14 -4.76 7.35
N TRP A 291 -8.48 -5.93 7.89
CA TRP A 291 -9.73 -6.65 7.59
C TRP A 291 -10.69 -6.46 8.76
N ARG A 292 -11.98 -6.32 8.45
CA ARG A 292 -13.06 -6.13 9.42
C ARG A 292 -13.12 -7.23 10.47
N GLY A 293 -12.83 -8.46 10.07
CA GLY A 293 -12.90 -9.66 10.91
C GLY A 293 -12.11 -10.81 10.32
N GLU A 294 -11.86 -11.84 11.14
CA GLU A 294 -11.13 -13.04 10.72
C GLU A 294 -11.83 -13.80 9.58
N GLU A 295 -13.16 -13.70 9.49
CA GLU A 295 -13.95 -14.29 8.42
C GLU A 295 -13.67 -13.68 7.04
N TYR A 296 -13.08 -12.49 7.01
CA TYR A 296 -12.66 -11.80 5.78
C TYR A 296 -11.19 -11.99 5.45
N LEU A 297 -10.43 -12.67 6.31
CA LEU A 297 -9.04 -13.08 6.08
C LEU A 297 -8.96 -14.61 5.99
N PRO A 298 -9.05 -15.20 4.79
CA PRO A 298 -8.95 -16.64 4.60
C PRO A 298 -7.67 -17.22 5.20
N ARG A 299 -7.81 -18.36 5.93
CA ARG A 299 -6.69 -19.01 6.62
C ARG A 299 -5.54 -19.39 5.67
N GLU A 300 -5.85 -19.65 4.41
CA GLU A 300 -4.90 -19.97 3.35
C GLU A 300 -3.90 -18.85 3.06
N LEU A 301 -4.21 -17.60 3.47
CA LEU A 301 -3.32 -16.44 3.34
C LEU A 301 -2.44 -16.20 4.58
N VAL A 302 -2.61 -17.02 5.62
CA VAL A 302 -1.86 -16.91 6.86
C VAL A 302 -0.87 -18.07 6.92
N PHE A 303 0.42 -17.76 6.84
CA PHE A 303 1.51 -18.73 6.83
C PHE A 303 2.20 -18.75 8.18
N ASP A 304 2.45 -19.94 8.72
CA ASP A 304 3.19 -20.09 9.97
C ASP A 304 4.68 -20.27 9.70
N VAL A 305 5.48 -19.34 10.21
CA VAL A 305 6.95 -19.42 10.16
C VAL A 305 7.44 -20.16 11.40
N SER A 306 8.04 -21.35 11.23
CA SER A 306 8.36 -22.25 12.34
C SER A 306 9.84 -22.55 12.55
N TYR A 307 10.74 -22.07 11.69
CA TYR A 307 12.16 -22.45 11.73
C TYR A 307 12.98 -21.75 12.83
N LEU A 308 12.39 -20.78 13.55
CA LEU A 308 13.07 -20.06 14.63
C LEU A 308 12.57 -20.48 16.04
N GLY A 309 11.93 -21.64 16.17
CA GLY A 309 11.55 -22.23 17.46
C GLY A 309 10.18 -21.83 18.00
N GLY A 310 9.35 -21.15 17.22
CA GLY A 310 7.94 -20.83 17.52
C GLY A 310 7.11 -20.77 16.25
N SER A 311 5.78 -20.93 16.35
CA SER A 311 4.87 -20.68 15.23
C SER A 311 4.51 -19.19 15.22
N MET A 312 4.81 -18.50 14.11
CA MET A 312 4.53 -17.08 13.94
C MET A 312 3.75 -16.85 12.66
N PRO A 313 2.50 -16.42 12.78
CA PRO A 313 1.71 -16.13 11.60
C PRO A 313 2.26 -14.91 10.86
N THR A 314 2.38 -15.02 9.53
CA THR A 314 2.66 -13.94 8.61
C THR A 314 1.66 -13.95 7.47
N MET A 315 1.25 -12.78 7.02
CA MET A 315 0.29 -12.58 5.93
C MET A 315 0.93 -11.82 4.77
N ALA A 316 2.06 -11.15 5.00
CA ALA A 316 2.73 -10.36 3.97
C ALA A 316 3.18 -11.23 2.79
N ILE A 317 3.05 -10.71 1.56
CA ILE A 317 3.57 -11.35 0.35
C ILE A 317 5.10 -11.33 0.37
N ASN A 318 5.67 -10.20 0.82
CA ASN A 318 7.11 -10.09 1.04
C ASN A 318 7.51 -10.80 2.34
N PHE A 319 8.75 -11.25 2.40
CA PHE A 319 9.30 -11.96 3.55
C PHE A 319 10.25 -11.04 4.34
N SER A 320 11.56 -11.20 4.18
CA SER A 320 12.54 -10.36 4.87
C SER A 320 12.48 -8.90 4.41
N ARG A 321 12.31 -7.99 5.36
CA ARG A 321 12.32 -6.54 5.14
C ARG A 321 12.73 -5.81 6.40
N SER A 322 13.31 -4.62 6.25
CA SER A 322 13.62 -3.78 7.40
C SER A 322 12.34 -3.36 8.14
N ALA A 323 12.40 -3.37 9.45
CA ALA A 323 11.32 -2.89 10.32
C ALA A 323 11.36 -1.37 10.54
N SER A 324 12.37 -0.68 10.06
CA SER A 324 12.58 0.75 10.31
C SER A 324 11.38 1.62 9.92
N GLN A 325 10.70 1.27 8.82
CA GLN A 325 9.51 2.02 8.37
C GLN A 325 8.29 1.80 9.28
N ILE A 326 8.11 0.59 9.82
CA ILE A 326 7.08 0.29 10.83
C ILE A 326 7.32 1.14 12.08
N ILE A 327 8.57 1.18 12.52
CA ILE A 327 9.01 1.95 13.69
C ILE A 327 8.82 3.45 13.43
N GLY A 328 9.17 3.93 12.23
CA GLY A 328 8.93 5.31 11.81
C GLY A 328 7.45 5.69 11.77
N GLN A 329 6.58 4.76 11.35
CA GLN A 329 5.13 4.99 11.40
C GLN A 329 4.62 5.12 12.83
N TYR A 330 5.04 4.23 13.72
CA TYR A 330 4.64 4.32 15.14
C TYR A 330 5.17 5.60 15.79
N TYR A 331 6.41 6.01 15.49
CA TYR A 331 6.95 7.29 15.93
C TYR A 331 6.03 8.44 15.50
N ASN A 332 5.60 8.48 14.25
CA ASN A 332 4.72 9.54 13.75
C ASN A 332 3.35 9.52 14.43
N PHE A 333 2.78 8.35 14.70
CA PHE A 333 1.52 8.26 15.45
C PHE A 333 1.64 8.87 16.86
N LEU A 334 2.73 8.59 17.56
CA LEU A 334 3.01 9.19 18.87
C LEU A 334 3.30 10.69 18.77
N ARG A 335 4.13 11.10 17.79
CA ARG A 335 4.63 12.46 17.66
C ARG A 335 3.54 13.45 17.25
N TYR A 336 2.71 13.08 16.32
CA TYR A 336 1.65 13.96 15.83
C TYR A 336 0.34 13.78 16.58
N GLY A 337 0.00 12.57 16.96
CA GLY A 337 -1.32 12.27 17.49
C GLY A 337 -2.43 12.73 16.53
N PHE A 338 -3.69 12.62 16.94
CA PHE A 338 -4.83 13.03 16.10
C PHE A 338 -4.75 14.52 15.70
N SER A 339 -4.49 15.40 16.65
CA SER A 339 -4.47 16.85 16.41
C SER A 339 -3.34 17.30 15.48
N GLY A 340 -2.17 16.67 15.57
CA GLY A 340 -1.03 16.95 14.68
C GLY A 340 -1.30 16.51 13.25
N TYR A 341 -1.83 15.29 13.07
CA TYR A 341 -2.28 14.83 11.74
C TYR A 341 -3.36 15.76 11.17
N LYS A 342 -4.40 16.09 11.95
CA LYS A 342 -5.45 17.03 11.53
C LYS A 342 -4.88 18.36 11.08
N LYS A 343 -3.94 18.94 11.84
CA LYS A 343 -3.28 20.20 11.48
C LYS A 343 -2.47 20.07 10.18
N SER A 344 -1.73 18.99 10.03
CA SER A 344 -0.94 18.72 8.84
C SER A 344 -1.84 18.55 7.60
N MET A 345 -2.88 17.73 7.68
CA MET A 345 -3.77 17.43 6.57
C MET A 345 -4.58 18.67 6.13
N ASN A 346 -5.06 19.47 7.06
CA ASN A 346 -5.75 20.72 6.73
C ASN A 346 -4.82 21.74 6.04
N GLY A 347 -3.51 21.70 6.26
CA GLY A 347 -2.54 22.49 5.54
C GLY A 347 -2.37 22.08 4.06
N HIS A 348 -2.83 20.90 3.66
CA HIS A 348 -2.82 20.40 2.28
C HIS A 348 -4.14 20.68 1.53
N VAL A 349 -5.18 21.09 2.24
CA VAL A 349 -6.44 21.51 1.60
C VAL A 349 -6.22 22.90 0.99
N ILE A 350 -6.25 22.97 -0.33
CA ILE A 350 -6.26 24.27 -1.03
C ILE A 350 -7.61 24.92 -0.74
N PRO A 351 -7.66 26.11 -0.15
CA PRO A 351 -8.93 26.82 -0.01
C PRO A 351 -9.55 26.97 -1.40
N HIS A 352 -10.75 26.43 -1.58
CA HIS A 352 -11.53 26.79 -2.78
C HIS A 352 -11.73 28.30 -2.75
N PHE A 353 -11.13 29.00 -3.68
CA PHE A 353 -11.48 30.38 -3.93
C PHE A 353 -12.93 30.40 -4.45
N THR A 354 -13.85 30.74 -3.56
CA THR A 354 -15.23 31.09 -3.91
C THR A 354 -15.28 32.41 -4.66
#